data_4572be6423162198a18f5ae7840d04dd
#
_entry.id   4572be6423162198a18f5ae7840d04dd
#
_cell.length_a   1.000
_cell.length_b   1.000
_cell.length_c   1.000
_cell.angle_alpha   90.00
_cell.angle_beta   90.00
_cell.angle_gamma   90.00
#
_symmetry.space_group_name_H-M   'P 1'
#
loop_
_entity.id
_entity.type
_entity.pdbx_description
1 polymer ?
#
loop_
_entity_poly.entity_id
_entity_poly.type
_entity_poly.pdbx_seq_one_letter_code
_entity_poly.pdbx_strand_id
1 'polypeptide(L)'
;MNHRRQFSFPKSSLIFFVFLAIFLAIIPLVFKGQAFPDNTFYTLSNPKITKRLQNRISASANKDDHVKAWIYFQDKGEATQKSLTRSLNKVLQSLDEHCFWRRRKVRSEKNLVDSQDLPLFPPYIQKVKPLVKRVRTTSRWLNALSADVAISRIPSLTRIKGVQMIDLVLSFQRGDRIFVPETRLTQEEKNLIHHDYGPSFLQVDQINVPPLHRLGYSGRGVRVCLLDTGFRKSHEVFQQANLIAEWDFVNDDNDVAQDYLDPKDYTDSHGTGTWSVIGGYKPGELVGPAYGADFLLAKTETTRFEDPIEEDYWVAGIEWAERLGAEVVSSSLGYTDWYSFEDMDGETAVTTQAANRAVSLGVVVVNSVGNERNNVWGHLIAPSDGFDVIAAGAVDASGFLAPFSSPGPTADGRIKPDVCAQGVDNWMAGTSSAGSDEYRTGSGTSFSAPLVGGVTALLLEIHRGWTPAQVRSALLSTADRSQNPDNDFGYGIIDAFAAADLNMAFPKLQGFTVDDDADGRSAGNGNGLVEPGEVIEVRVTLENRSQVSALSLQGDLLSTHPEVDTIRSQVSFPPLPSNTSHTSDQPFVIRIPASFFRHHLVFRLKVEGPDSLTLYDTLRITLSR
;
A
#
# COMPACT_ATOMS: atom_id res chain seq x y z
N MET A 1 8.84 64.26 26.93
CA MET A 1 8.84 64.01 28.37
C MET A 1 9.28 62.58 28.61
N ASN A 2 10.47 62.51 29.24
CA ASN A 2 11.18 61.25 29.53
C ASN A 2 10.49 60.42 30.60
N HIS A 3 10.41 59.10 30.45
CA HIS A 3 10.42 58.20 31.59
C HIS A 3 11.26 56.97 31.26
N ARG A 4 12.51 56.96 31.74
CA ARG A 4 13.37 55.79 31.93
C ARG A 4 12.79 54.97 33.09
N ARG A 5 12.51 53.69 32.90
CA ARG A 5 12.34 52.73 34.00
C ARG A 5 13.63 51.93 34.15
N GLN A 6 14.26 52.08 35.30
CA GLN A 6 15.35 51.24 35.81
C GLN A 6 14.76 49.87 36.24
N PHE A 7 15.36 48.79 35.76
CA PHE A 7 15.14 47.44 36.31
C PHE A 7 16.30 47.12 37.23
N SER A 8 15.98 46.88 38.53
CA SER A 8 16.93 46.37 39.53
C SER A 8 16.90 44.81 39.52
N PHE A 9 18.06 44.17 39.41
CA PHE A 9 18.21 42.73 39.56
C PHE A 9 18.33 42.34 41.02
N PRO A 10 17.71 41.23 41.48
CA PRO A 10 17.85 40.74 42.86
C PRO A 10 19.21 40.02 43.05
N LYS A 11 19.81 40.23 44.23
CA LYS A 11 21.13 39.78 44.67
C LYS A 11 21.24 38.24 44.98
N SER A 12 20.51 37.36 44.24
CA SER A 12 20.56 35.91 44.49
C SER A 12 21.39 35.12 43.48
N SER A 13 22.02 35.76 42.50
CA SER A 13 22.80 35.07 41.44
C SER A 13 24.27 34.80 41.78
N LEU A 14 24.76 35.28 42.90
CA LEU A 14 26.19 35.11 43.25
C LEU A 14 26.52 33.80 44.00
N ILE A 15 25.48 33.13 44.52
CA ILE A 15 25.68 31.85 45.26
C ILE A 15 25.75 30.63 44.33
N PHE A 16 25.16 30.76 43.13
CA PHE A 16 25.11 29.63 42.18
C PHE A 16 26.44 29.40 41.44
N PHE A 17 27.24 30.45 41.26
CA PHE A 17 28.56 30.32 40.59
C PHE A 17 29.68 29.78 41.51
N VAL A 18 29.56 29.91 42.82
CA VAL A 18 30.56 29.39 43.76
C VAL A 18 30.41 27.88 43.96
N PHE A 19 29.19 27.33 43.91
CA PHE A 19 28.96 25.87 43.98
C PHE A 19 29.34 25.11 42.70
N LEU A 20 29.26 25.74 41.52
CA LEU A 20 29.67 25.14 40.26
C LEU A 20 31.21 25.04 40.13
N ALA A 21 31.95 26.02 40.70
CA ALA A 21 33.42 26.02 40.70
C ALA A 21 34.00 24.97 41.66
N ILE A 22 33.32 24.66 42.76
CA ILE A 22 33.76 23.64 43.72
C ILE A 22 33.48 22.21 43.24
N PHE A 23 32.41 22.02 42.42
CA PHE A 23 32.10 20.70 41.85
C PHE A 23 33.04 20.30 40.70
N LEU A 24 33.64 21.27 40.00
CA LEU A 24 34.62 21.02 38.93
C LEU A 24 36.06 20.83 39.44
N ALA A 25 36.35 21.14 40.72
CA ALA A 25 37.69 20.98 41.30
C ALA A 25 37.89 19.67 42.07
N ILE A 26 36.84 18.89 42.37
CA ILE A 26 36.93 17.65 43.19
C ILE A 26 36.89 16.39 42.32
N ILE A 27 36.52 16.46 41.05
CA ILE A 27 36.46 15.29 40.15
C ILE A 27 37.81 14.72 39.72
N PRO A 28 38.97 15.43 39.75
CA PRO A 28 40.26 14.79 39.40
C PRO A 28 40.93 13.93 40.49
N LEU A 29 40.39 13.86 41.73
CA LEU A 29 41.14 13.22 42.83
C LEU A 29 40.60 11.86 43.30
N VAL A 30 39.54 11.31 42.75
CA VAL A 30 38.95 10.02 43.18
C VAL A 30 39.16 8.90 42.18
N PHE A 31 39.67 9.16 40.97
CA PHE A 31 39.94 8.12 39.95
C PHE A 31 41.44 7.95 39.63
N LYS A 32 42.25 7.77 40.66
CA LYS A 32 43.59 7.18 40.47
C LYS A 32 43.56 5.75 41.02
N GLY A 33 43.35 4.77 40.13
CA GLY A 33 43.60 3.39 40.50
C GLY A 33 42.75 2.28 39.87
N GLN A 34 42.09 2.50 38.76
CA GLN A 34 41.68 1.38 37.90
C GLN A 34 42.17 1.64 36.48
N ALA A 35 43.16 0.85 36.06
CA ALA A 35 43.53 0.75 34.65
C ALA A 35 42.33 0.20 33.92
N PHE A 36 41.63 1.06 33.17
CA PHE A 36 40.72 0.60 32.14
C PHE A 36 41.56 -0.22 31.16
N PRO A 37 41.09 -1.44 30.76
CA PRO A 37 41.79 -2.17 29.71
C PRO A 37 41.85 -1.24 28.48
N ASP A 38 42.98 -1.22 27.80
CA ASP A 38 43.25 -0.47 26.58
C ASP A 38 42.16 -0.75 25.55
N ASN A 39 41.06 0.00 25.62
CA ASN A 39 40.06 0.11 24.58
C ASN A 39 40.60 1.05 23.50
N THR A 40 41.69 0.67 22.87
CA THR A 40 42.04 1.14 21.54
C THR A 40 40.98 0.56 20.59
N PHE A 41 39.76 1.11 20.65
CA PHE A 41 38.82 0.99 19.55
C PHE A 41 39.49 1.65 18.36
N TYR A 42 39.95 0.81 17.44
CA TYR A 42 40.35 1.27 16.12
C TYR A 42 39.21 2.14 15.60
N THR A 43 39.45 3.43 15.50
CA THR A 43 38.65 4.30 14.66
C THR A 43 38.79 3.72 13.26
N LEU A 44 37.83 2.90 12.85
CA LEU A 44 37.76 2.31 11.52
C LEU A 44 37.36 3.42 10.53
N SER A 45 38.22 4.42 10.34
CA SER A 45 38.09 5.39 9.25
C SER A 45 38.47 4.72 7.92
N ASN A 46 37.81 3.60 7.63
CA ASN A 46 37.95 2.92 6.35
C ASN A 46 36.86 3.45 5.41
N PRO A 47 37.22 4.07 4.27
CA PRO A 47 36.24 4.65 3.35
C PRO A 47 35.27 3.62 2.75
N LYS A 48 35.56 2.32 2.90
CA LYS A 48 34.67 1.24 2.48
C LYS A 48 33.59 0.87 3.51
N ILE A 49 33.59 1.46 4.69
CA ILE A 49 32.61 1.17 5.75
C ILE A 49 31.73 2.42 5.92
N THR A 50 30.43 2.27 5.77
CA THR A 50 29.49 3.40 5.93
C THR A 50 29.47 3.91 7.36
N LYS A 51 29.08 5.17 7.54
CA LYS A 51 29.01 5.81 8.86
C LYS A 51 28.06 5.07 9.81
N ARG A 52 26.91 4.59 9.31
CA ARG A 52 25.93 3.84 10.11
C ARG A 52 26.49 2.50 10.59
N LEU A 53 27.22 1.77 9.76
CA LEU A 53 27.89 0.55 10.18
C LEU A 53 29.03 0.85 11.18
N GLN A 54 29.80 1.93 10.99
CA GLN A 54 30.81 2.39 11.95
C GLN A 54 30.18 2.70 13.31
N ASN A 55 29.04 3.40 13.33
CA ASN A 55 28.32 3.72 14.56
C ASN A 55 27.85 2.43 15.26
N ARG A 56 27.29 1.46 14.52
CA ARG A 56 26.85 0.16 15.07
C ARG A 56 28.00 -0.64 15.66
N ILE A 57 29.17 -0.65 14.98
CA ILE A 57 30.38 -1.29 15.48
C ILE A 57 30.89 -0.62 16.76
N SER A 58 30.88 0.72 16.81
CA SER A 58 31.33 1.49 17.95
C SER A 58 30.41 1.33 19.17
N ALA A 59 29.14 1.07 18.96
CA ALA A 59 28.18 0.81 20.04
C ALA A 59 28.23 -0.63 20.57
N SER A 60 28.95 -1.55 19.91
CA SER A 60 29.07 -2.94 20.36
C SER A 60 30.18 -3.10 21.42
N ALA A 61 29.83 -3.77 22.51
CA ALA A 61 30.78 -4.05 23.59
C ALA A 61 31.73 -5.24 23.30
N ASN A 62 31.36 -6.12 22.36
CA ASN A 62 32.08 -7.35 22.06
C ASN A 62 32.42 -7.44 20.55
N LYS A 63 33.69 -7.74 20.24
CA LYS A 63 34.15 -7.91 18.84
C LYS A 63 33.61 -9.17 18.15
N ASP A 64 33.11 -10.12 18.90
CA ASP A 64 32.49 -11.33 18.40
C ASP A 64 30.98 -11.16 18.16
N ASP A 65 30.42 -9.99 18.51
CA ASP A 65 29.07 -9.65 18.12
C ASP A 65 28.94 -9.69 16.59
N HIS A 66 27.75 -10.10 16.13
CA HIS A 66 27.45 -10.20 14.72
C HIS A 66 26.59 -9.01 14.29
N VAL A 67 26.81 -8.58 13.07
CA VAL A 67 25.98 -7.61 12.37
C VAL A 67 25.53 -8.21 11.05
N LYS A 68 24.32 -7.83 10.62
CA LYS A 68 23.84 -8.11 9.27
C LYS A 68 24.35 -7.00 8.38
N ALA A 69 25.07 -7.34 7.33
CA ALA A 69 25.74 -6.35 6.50
C ALA A 69 25.58 -6.63 5.01
N TRP A 70 25.32 -5.57 4.24
CA TRP A 70 25.45 -5.53 2.81
C TRP A 70 26.94 -5.40 2.43
N ILE A 71 27.41 -6.26 1.53
CA ILE A 71 28.77 -6.25 0.99
C ILE A 71 28.65 -5.97 -0.51
N TYR A 72 28.91 -4.72 -0.91
CA TYR A 72 28.81 -4.24 -2.29
C TYR A 72 30.09 -4.55 -3.08
N PHE A 73 29.94 -4.94 -4.33
CA PHE A 73 31.04 -5.21 -5.24
C PHE A 73 31.19 -4.11 -6.29
N GLN A 74 32.43 -3.88 -6.72
CA GLN A 74 32.77 -2.80 -7.65
C GLN A 74 32.25 -3.04 -9.08
N ASP A 75 32.11 -4.31 -9.49
CA ASP A 75 31.75 -4.70 -10.86
C ASP A 75 31.17 -6.12 -10.92
N LYS A 76 30.78 -6.54 -12.10
CA LYS A 76 30.24 -7.88 -12.41
C LYS A 76 31.31 -8.86 -12.93
N GLY A 77 32.58 -8.49 -12.88
CA GLY A 77 33.69 -9.32 -13.36
C GLY A 77 33.81 -9.41 -14.88
N GLU A 78 33.08 -8.59 -15.62
CA GLU A 78 33.14 -8.56 -17.09
C GLU A 78 34.32 -7.69 -17.55
N ALA A 79 35.40 -8.35 -17.97
CA ALA A 79 36.65 -7.67 -18.28
C ALA A 79 36.65 -6.98 -19.66
N THR A 80 35.74 -7.34 -20.57
CA THR A 80 35.67 -6.80 -21.93
C THR A 80 34.24 -6.57 -22.39
N GLN A 81 34.05 -5.63 -23.33
CA GLN A 81 32.76 -5.40 -23.97
C GLN A 81 32.17 -6.67 -24.61
N LYS A 82 33.05 -7.51 -25.21
CA LYS A 82 32.62 -8.76 -25.84
C LYS A 82 32.11 -9.78 -24.81
N SER A 83 32.73 -9.88 -23.63
CA SER A 83 32.24 -10.76 -22.55
C SER A 83 30.92 -10.23 -21.99
N LEU A 84 30.81 -8.93 -21.74
CA LEU A 84 29.59 -8.28 -21.29
C LEU A 84 28.43 -8.55 -22.25
N THR A 85 28.60 -8.29 -23.55
CA THR A 85 27.54 -8.55 -24.54
C THR A 85 27.12 -10.02 -24.57
N ARG A 86 28.06 -10.96 -24.43
CA ARG A 86 27.72 -12.39 -24.37
C ARG A 86 26.87 -12.73 -23.11
N SER A 87 27.25 -12.19 -21.98
CA SER A 87 26.54 -12.42 -20.72
C SER A 87 25.13 -11.80 -20.73
N LEU A 88 24.98 -10.59 -21.25
CA LEU A 88 23.70 -9.94 -21.45
C LEU A 88 22.78 -10.73 -22.41
N ASN A 89 23.32 -11.25 -23.52
CA ASN A 89 22.55 -12.08 -24.44
C ASN A 89 22.02 -13.37 -23.77
N LYS A 90 22.81 -13.99 -22.87
CA LYS A 90 22.33 -15.14 -22.10
C LYS A 90 21.18 -14.77 -21.16
N VAL A 91 21.27 -13.64 -20.46
CA VAL A 91 20.18 -13.15 -19.61
C VAL A 91 18.94 -12.87 -20.47
N LEU A 92 19.08 -12.18 -21.58
CA LEU A 92 17.97 -11.86 -22.50
C LEU A 92 17.23 -13.14 -22.95
N GLN A 93 17.99 -14.19 -23.31
CA GLN A 93 17.42 -15.48 -23.73
C GLN A 93 16.73 -16.26 -22.60
N SER A 94 17.02 -15.94 -21.34
CA SER A 94 16.45 -16.59 -20.16
C SER A 94 15.31 -15.81 -19.52
N LEU A 95 14.92 -14.64 -20.07
CA LEU A 95 13.80 -13.89 -19.55
C LEU A 95 12.49 -14.66 -19.75
N ASP A 96 11.65 -14.66 -18.72
CA ASP A 96 10.25 -15.08 -18.81
C ASP A 96 9.51 -14.22 -19.86
N GLU A 97 8.54 -14.79 -20.56
CA GLU A 97 7.82 -14.10 -21.63
C GLU A 97 7.10 -12.83 -21.10
N HIS A 98 6.48 -12.88 -19.93
CA HIS A 98 5.87 -11.72 -19.30
C HIS A 98 6.90 -10.65 -18.95
N CYS A 99 8.07 -11.05 -18.41
CA CYS A 99 9.18 -10.13 -18.14
C CYS A 99 9.66 -9.45 -19.43
N PHE A 100 9.81 -10.20 -20.52
CA PHE A 100 10.22 -9.66 -21.81
C PHE A 100 9.22 -8.62 -22.34
N TRP A 101 7.92 -8.94 -22.38
CA TRP A 101 6.88 -8.04 -22.85
C TRP A 101 6.72 -6.81 -21.97
N ARG A 102 6.77 -6.96 -20.65
CA ARG A 102 6.71 -5.84 -19.71
C ARG A 102 7.86 -4.85 -19.93
N ARG A 103 9.10 -5.34 -20.03
CA ARG A 103 10.28 -4.49 -20.24
C ARG A 103 10.21 -3.71 -21.56
N ARG A 104 9.63 -4.28 -22.61
CA ARG A 104 9.44 -3.59 -23.91
C ARG A 104 8.53 -2.38 -23.84
N LYS A 105 7.67 -2.27 -22.85
CA LYS A 105 6.84 -1.08 -22.65
C LYS A 105 7.68 0.16 -22.28
N VAL A 106 8.79 -0.02 -21.61
CA VAL A 106 9.63 1.05 -21.02
C VAL A 106 11.05 1.11 -21.58
N ARG A 107 11.49 0.09 -22.34
CA ARG A 107 12.85 -0.02 -22.86
C ARG A 107 12.87 -0.35 -24.34
N SER A 108 13.88 0.18 -25.03
CA SER A 108 14.14 -0.23 -26.42
C SER A 108 14.68 -1.66 -26.48
N GLU A 109 14.48 -2.34 -27.60
CA GLU A 109 14.96 -3.72 -27.80
C GLU A 109 16.45 -3.92 -27.57
N LYS A 110 17.25 -2.88 -27.82
CA LYS A 110 18.72 -2.92 -27.62
C LYS A 110 19.10 -2.85 -26.12
N ASN A 111 18.21 -2.37 -25.27
CA ASN A 111 18.47 -2.09 -23.86
C ASN A 111 17.51 -2.84 -22.91
N LEU A 112 16.90 -3.95 -23.37
CA LEU A 112 15.99 -4.75 -22.56
C LEU A 112 16.67 -5.32 -21.30
N VAL A 113 17.98 -5.57 -21.40
CA VAL A 113 18.83 -6.02 -20.30
C VAL A 113 20.06 -5.12 -20.20
N ASP A 114 20.59 -4.94 -19.00
CA ASP A 114 21.82 -4.19 -18.74
C ASP A 114 22.70 -4.89 -17.70
N SER A 115 23.80 -4.26 -17.28
CA SER A 115 24.76 -4.86 -16.36
C SER A 115 24.17 -5.21 -14.99
N GLN A 116 23.11 -4.51 -14.55
CA GLN A 116 22.43 -4.82 -13.29
C GLN A 116 21.62 -6.14 -13.37
N ASP A 117 21.31 -6.63 -14.56
CA ASP A 117 20.66 -7.93 -14.74
C ASP A 117 21.63 -9.11 -14.59
N LEU A 118 22.94 -8.87 -14.66
CA LEU A 118 23.93 -9.92 -14.48
C LEU A 118 24.03 -10.39 -13.03
N PRO A 119 24.26 -11.68 -12.79
CA PRO A 119 24.52 -12.18 -11.44
C PRO A 119 25.79 -11.55 -10.85
N LEU A 120 25.94 -11.66 -9.55
CA LEU A 120 27.18 -11.28 -8.87
C LEU A 120 28.34 -12.13 -9.40
N PHE A 121 29.53 -11.54 -9.44
CA PHE A 121 30.74 -12.24 -9.89
C PHE A 121 31.13 -13.35 -8.91
N PRO A 122 31.05 -14.66 -9.30
CA PRO A 122 31.26 -15.76 -8.38
C PRO A 122 32.58 -15.74 -7.61
N PRO A 123 33.72 -15.30 -8.21
CA PRO A 123 34.97 -15.20 -7.46
C PRO A 123 34.95 -14.22 -6.30
N TYR A 124 34.09 -13.17 -6.33
CA TYR A 124 33.93 -12.26 -5.20
C TYR A 124 33.19 -12.96 -4.05
N ILE A 125 32.11 -13.65 -4.38
CA ILE A 125 31.31 -14.43 -3.40
C ILE A 125 32.20 -15.48 -2.72
N GLN A 126 33.01 -16.22 -3.50
CA GLN A 126 33.92 -17.25 -2.97
C GLN A 126 34.93 -16.69 -1.98
N LYS A 127 35.41 -15.44 -2.16
CA LYS A 127 36.33 -14.79 -1.22
C LYS A 127 35.64 -14.28 0.04
N VAL A 128 34.37 -13.92 -0.03
CA VAL A 128 33.57 -13.43 1.10
C VAL A 128 33.11 -14.59 1.98
N LYS A 129 32.61 -15.69 1.40
CA LYS A 129 32.03 -16.83 2.12
C LYS A 129 32.82 -17.31 3.35
N PRO A 130 34.16 -17.46 3.31
CA PRO A 130 34.92 -17.93 4.48
C PRO A 130 35.01 -16.92 5.65
N LEU A 131 34.64 -15.67 5.41
CA LEU A 131 34.75 -14.56 6.36
C LEU A 131 33.41 -14.19 7.01
N VAL A 132 32.32 -14.81 6.60
CA VAL A 132 30.97 -14.57 7.12
C VAL A 132 30.42 -15.85 7.75
N LYS A 133 29.51 -15.71 8.71
CA LYS A 133 28.84 -16.84 9.33
C LYS A 133 27.85 -17.50 8.37
N ARG A 134 27.08 -16.68 7.65
CA ARG A 134 26.07 -17.09 6.66
C ARG A 134 25.94 -15.98 5.63
N VAL A 135 25.85 -16.36 4.36
CA VAL A 135 25.30 -15.48 3.30
C VAL A 135 23.79 -15.59 3.41
N ARG A 136 23.09 -14.47 3.52
CA ARG A 136 21.65 -14.38 3.69
C ARG A 136 20.98 -14.38 2.32
N THR A 137 21.27 -13.34 1.51
CA THR A 137 20.78 -13.24 0.16
C THR A 137 21.75 -12.52 -0.76
N THR A 138 21.43 -12.43 -2.05
CA THR A 138 22.21 -11.70 -3.05
C THR A 138 21.30 -10.83 -3.89
N SER A 139 21.75 -9.60 -4.18
CA SER A 139 21.06 -8.69 -5.07
C SER A 139 21.91 -8.42 -6.31
N ARG A 140 21.36 -8.79 -7.46
CA ARG A 140 21.98 -8.46 -8.75
C ARG A 140 21.87 -6.95 -9.04
N TRP A 141 20.79 -6.30 -8.63
CA TRP A 141 20.56 -4.88 -8.87
C TRP A 141 21.49 -3.99 -8.06
N LEU A 142 21.68 -4.30 -6.79
CA LEU A 142 22.61 -3.60 -5.90
C LEU A 142 24.06 -4.01 -6.12
N ASN A 143 24.32 -5.09 -6.87
CA ASN A 143 25.61 -5.74 -6.98
C ASN A 143 26.23 -6.06 -5.62
N ALA A 144 25.44 -6.60 -4.71
CA ALA A 144 25.80 -6.85 -3.32
C ALA A 144 25.31 -8.21 -2.84
N LEU A 145 25.90 -8.71 -1.77
CA LEU A 145 25.33 -9.78 -0.97
C LEU A 145 25.11 -9.30 0.46
N SER A 146 24.07 -9.80 1.12
CA SER A 146 23.90 -9.63 2.56
C SER A 146 24.39 -10.84 3.33
N ALA A 147 24.95 -10.63 4.51
CA ALA A 147 25.54 -11.68 5.30
C ALA A 147 25.51 -11.38 6.81
N ASP A 148 25.49 -12.43 7.62
CA ASP A 148 25.79 -12.36 9.05
C ASP A 148 27.30 -12.32 9.24
N VAL A 149 27.84 -11.23 9.79
CA VAL A 149 29.27 -10.94 9.87
C VAL A 149 29.68 -10.67 11.30
N ALA A 150 30.69 -11.39 11.82
CA ALA A 150 31.31 -11.00 13.09
C ALA A 150 32.05 -9.66 12.91
N ILE A 151 31.88 -8.73 13.84
CA ILE A 151 32.51 -7.39 13.80
C ILE A 151 34.04 -7.51 13.60
N SER A 152 34.66 -8.48 14.23
CA SER A 152 36.11 -8.78 14.09
C SER A 152 36.54 -9.15 12.66
N ARG A 153 35.61 -9.57 11.78
CA ARG A 153 35.88 -9.97 10.39
C ARG A 153 35.73 -8.83 9.39
N ILE A 154 35.06 -7.75 9.73
CA ILE A 154 34.83 -6.60 8.85
C ILE A 154 36.13 -6.03 8.24
N PRO A 155 37.23 -5.84 8.99
CA PRO A 155 38.49 -5.38 8.41
C PRO A 155 39.07 -6.32 7.35
N SER A 156 38.83 -7.62 7.47
CA SER A 156 39.27 -8.61 6.48
C SER A 156 38.45 -8.52 5.19
N LEU A 157 37.15 -8.27 5.30
CA LEU A 157 36.25 -8.06 4.15
C LEU A 157 36.65 -6.82 3.35
N THR A 158 37.01 -5.70 3.99
CA THR A 158 37.42 -4.47 3.29
C THR A 158 38.71 -4.65 2.48
N ARG A 159 39.57 -5.64 2.80
CA ARG A 159 40.81 -5.96 2.08
C ARG A 159 40.58 -6.81 0.84
N ILE A 160 39.39 -7.39 0.67
CA ILE A 160 39.08 -8.19 -0.53
C ILE A 160 39.07 -7.25 -1.75
N LYS A 161 39.90 -7.58 -2.75
CA LYS A 161 39.85 -6.90 -4.06
C LYS A 161 38.48 -7.18 -4.68
N GLY A 162 37.74 -6.12 -5.01
CA GLY A 162 36.38 -6.19 -5.55
C GLY A 162 35.31 -5.80 -4.55
N VAL A 163 35.55 -5.80 -3.25
CA VAL A 163 34.64 -5.18 -2.28
C VAL A 163 34.77 -3.66 -2.37
N GLN A 164 33.68 -3.00 -2.70
CA GLN A 164 33.59 -1.55 -2.84
C GLN A 164 33.18 -0.89 -1.53
N MET A 165 32.12 -1.39 -0.90
CA MET A 165 31.53 -0.83 0.31
C MET A 165 30.93 -1.93 1.18
N ILE A 166 30.87 -1.70 2.48
CA ILE A 166 30.15 -2.53 3.44
C ILE A 166 29.21 -1.61 4.20
N ASP A 167 27.93 -1.96 4.24
CA ASP A 167 26.90 -1.21 4.93
C ASP A 167 26.08 -2.11 5.85
N LEU A 168 25.32 -1.53 6.77
CA LEU A 168 24.41 -2.24 7.64
C LEU A 168 23.16 -2.68 6.85
N VAL A 169 22.69 -3.90 7.05
CA VAL A 169 21.32 -4.28 6.69
C VAL A 169 20.41 -3.73 7.76
N LEU A 170 19.42 -2.98 7.35
CA LEU A 170 18.51 -2.30 8.27
C LEU A 170 17.33 -3.21 8.62
N SER A 171 16.75 -2.99 9.78
CA SER A 171 15.70 -3.79 10.36
C SER A 171 14.62 -2.90 10.98
N PHE A 172 13.39 -3.41 11.10
CA PHE A 172 12.27 -2.71 11.69
C PHE A 172 11.62 -3.59 12.76
N GLN A 173 11.22 -2.99 13.89
CA GLN A 173 10.31 -3.62 14.86
C GLN A 173 8.93 -3.03 14.71
N ARG A 174 7.94 -3.86 14.39
CA ARG A 174 6.56 -3.45 14.17
C ARG A 174 5.92 -3.02 15.48
N GLY A 175 5.36 -1.80 15.53
CA GLY A 175 4.54 -1.32 16.65
C GLY A 175 3.22 -2.08 16.79
N ASP A 176 2.59 -2.00 17.98
CA ASP A 176 1.35 -2.70 18.31
C ASP A 176 0.21 -2.39 17.33
N ARG A 177 -0.54 -3.43 16.94
CA ARG A 177 -1.70 -3.34 16.07
C ARG A 177 -2.89 -2.73 16.82
N ILE A 178 -3.56 -1.75 16.23
CA ILE A 178 -4.84 -1.25 16.73
C ILE A 178 -5.95 -2.20 16.25
N PHE A 179 -6.61 -2.88 17.18
CA PHE A 179 -7.83 -3.65 16.93
C PHE A 179 -9.05 -2.75 17.13
N VAL A 180 -9.94 -2.71 16.14
CA VAL A 180 -11.24 -2.02 16.23
C VAL A 180 -12.37 -3.06 16.16
N PRO A 181 -13.48 -2.91 16.93
CA PRO A 181 -14.58 -3.87 16.95
C PRO A 181 -15.37 -3.92 15.64
N GLU A 182 -15.90 -5.09 15.35
CA GLU A 182 -16.61 -5.51 14.14
C GLU A 182 -17.94 -4.77 13.92
N THR A 183 -18.17 -4.22 12.72
CA THR A 183 -19.49 -3.79 12.25
C THR A 183 -19.93 -4.71 11.11
N ARG A 184 -20.99 -5.49 11.29
CA ARG A 184 -21.52 -6.41 10.28
C ARG A 184 -22.62 -5.76 9.45
N LEU A 185 -22.55 -5.90 8.13
CA LEU A 185 -23.65 -5.58 7.22
C LEU A 185 -24.83 -6.54 7.43
N THR A 186 -26.05 -6.04 7.28
CA THR A 186 -27.27 -6.87 7.37
C THR A 186 -27.44 -7.75 6.12
N GLN A 187 -28.18 -8.87 6.22
CA GLN A 187 -28.42 -9.78 5.11
C GLN A 187 -29.14 -9.09 3.92
N GLU A 188 -29.86 -8.00 4.17
CA GLU A 188 -30.60 -7.26 3.14
C GLU A 188 -29.66 -6.40 2.28
N GLU A 189 -28.62 -5.85 2.88
CA GLU A 189 -27.58 -5.11 2.16
C GLU A 189 -26.78 -6.02 1.20
N LYS A 190 -26.71 -7.33 1.49
CA LYS A 190 -26.01 -8.33 0.67
C LYS A 190 -26.73 -8.68 -0.64
N ASN A 191 -28.06 -8.52 -0.74
CA ASN A 191 -28.86 -8.99 -1.88
C ASN A 191 -28.91 -8.02 -3.09
N LEU A 192 -28.25 -6.86 -3.00
CA LEU A 192 -28.40 -5.77 -3.96
C LEU A 192 -27.34 -5.69 -5.06
N ILE A 193 -26.35 -6.58 -5.05
CA ILE A 193 -25.12 -6.40 -5.82
C ILE A 193 -24.97 -7.50 -6.87
N HIS A 194 -24.57 -7.14 -8.12
CA HIS A 194 -24.42 -8.05 -9.25
C HIS A 194 -23.31 -9.09 -9.07
N HIS A 195 -22.22 -8.74 -8.34
CA HIS A 195 -21.36 -9.65 -7.59
C HIS A 195 -21.72 -9.46 -6.11
N ASP A 196 -22.02 -10.55 -5.42
CA ASP A 196 -22.25 -10.46 -3.97
C ASP A 196 -20.88 -10.25 -3.28
N TYR A 197 -20.50 -8.99 -3.09
CA TYR A 197 -19.23 -8.62 -2.44
C TYR A 197 -19.26 -8.88 -0.93
N GLY A 198 -20.42 -9.17 -0.36
CA GLY A 198 -20.58 -9.28 1.08
C GLY A 198 -20.10 -8.02 1.82
N PRO A 199 -19.50 -8.17 3.02
CA PRO A 199 -18.96 -7.04 3.78
C PRO A 199 -17.84 -6.26 3.09
N SER A 200 -17.14 -6.84 2.08
CA SER A 200 -16.09 -6.13 1.34
C SER A 200 -16.60 -5.06 0.39
N PHE A 201 -17.93 -4.91 0.24
CA PHE A 201 -18.53 -3.96 -0.72
C PHE A 201 -18.01 -2.53 -0.54
N LEU A 202 -18.03 -2.01 0.68
CA LEU A 202 -17.68 -0.60 0.94
C LEU A 202 -16.26 -0.25 0.48
N GLN A 203 -15.30 -1.13 0.72
CA GLN A 203 -13.90 -0.88 0.36
C GLN A 203 -13.63 -0.88 -1.15
N VAL A 204 -14.41 -1.65 -1.94
CA VAL A 204 -14.27 -1.68 -3.40
C VAL A 204 -15.18 -0.67 -4.10
N ASP A 205 -16.32 -0.33 -3.51
CA ASP A 205 -17.24 0.68 -4.04
C ASP A 205 -16.68 2.09 -3.86
N GLN A 206 -16.04 2.38 -2.73
CA GLN A 206 -15.38 3.66 -2.48
C GLN A 206 -14.41 4.04 -3.60
N ILE A 207 -13.69 3.06 -4.13
CA ILE A 207 -12.71 3.24 -5.22
C ILE A 207 -13.27 2.91 -6.61
N ASN A 208 -14.59 2.80 -6.73
CA ASN A 208 -15.33 2.64 -7.99
C ASN A 208 -14.90 1.41 -8.84
N VAL A 209 -14.64 0.26 -8.18
CA VAL A 209 -14.28 -1.03 -8.83
C VAL A 209 -15.49 -1.77 -9.40
N PRO A 210 -16.68 -1.82 -8.75
CA PRO A 210 -17.80 -2.64 -9.20
C PRO A 210 -18.21 -2.43 -10.66
N PRO A 211 -18.13 -1.23 -11.25
CA PRO A 211 -18.38 -1.03 -12.67
C PRO A 211 -17.46 -1.81 -13.59
N LEU A 212 -16.16 -1.88 -13.26
CA LEU A 212 -15.18 -2.64 -14.05
C LEU A 212 -15.45 -4.14 -13.99
N HIS A 213 -15.81 -4.65 -12.81
CA HIS A 213 -16.22 -6.05 -12.65
C HIS A 213 -17.48 -6.38 -13.48
N ARG A 214 -18.47 -5.47 -13.56
CA ARG A 214 -19.65 -5.65 -14.42
C ARG A 214 -19.30 -5.70 -15.90
N LEU A 215 -18.23 -5.03 -16.32
CA LEU A 215 -17.69 -5.10 -17.68
C LEU A 215 -16.82 -6.35 -17.91
N GLY A 216 -16.62 -7.19 -16.90
CA GLY A 216 -15.88 -8.45 -16.98
C GLY A 216 -14.40 -8.36 -16.68
N TYR A 217 -13.90 -7.19 -16.26
CA TYR A 217 -12.51 -7.03 -15.84
C TYR A 217 -12.31 -7.52 -14.42
N SER A 218 -11.20 -8.22 -14.16
CA SER A 218 -10.90 -8.84 -12.87
C SER A 218 -9.40 -8.95 -12.58
N GLY A 219 -8.56 -8.27 -13.37
CA GLY A 219 -7.09 -8.40 -13.34
C GLY A 219 -6.55 -9.58 -14.14
N ARG A 220 -7.39 -10.22 -14.98
CA ARG A 220 -7.03 -11.44 -15.71
C ARG A 220 -5.82 -11.26 -16.60
N GLY A 221 -4.86 -12.21 -16.49
CA GLY A 221 -3.62 -12.24 -17.25
C GLY A 221 -2.61 -11.18 -16.83
N VAL A 222 -2.86 -10.45 -15.73
CA VAL A 222 -1.89 -9.56 -15.09
C VAL A 222 -1.24 -10.33 -13.93
N ARG A 223 0.08 -10.32 -13.89
CA ARG A 223 0.84 -11.00 -12.85
C ARG A 223 1.12 -10.05 -11.68
N VAL A 224 0.53 -10.34 -10.53
CA VAL A 224 0.61 -9.55 -9.31
C VAL A 224 1.46 -10.27 -8.28
N CYS A 225 2.51 -9.65 -7.78
CA CYS A 225 3.28 -10.17 -6.65
C CYS A 225 2.94 -9.43 -5.36
N LEU A 226 2.73 -10.19 -4.29
CA LEU A 226 2.66 -9.67 -2.93
C LEU A 226 3.96 -9.98 -2.19
N LEU A 227 4.54 -8.96 -1.55
CA LEU A 227 5.65 -9.09 -0.61
C LEU A 227 5.09 -8.85 0.80
N ASP A 228 5.14 -9.87 1.66
CA ASP A 228 4.50 -9.81 2.98
C ASP A 228 5.11 -10.84 3.97
N THR A 229 4.45 -11.02 5.11
CA THR A 229 4.91 -11.85 6.23
C THR A 229 4.65 -13.36 6.05
N GLY A 230 3.80 -13.75 5.09
CA GLY A 230 3.38 -15.11 4.84
C GLY A 230 1.91 -15.21 4.45
N PHE A 231 1.48 -16.38 3.93
CA PHE A 231 0.18 -16.52 3.27
C PHE A 231 -0.46 -17.88 3.54
N ARG A 232 -1.70 -17.87 4.06
CA ARG A 232 -2.51 -19.10 4.27
C ARG A 232 -3.29 -19.44 2.99
N LYS A 233 -2.67 -20.14 2.10
CA LYS A 233 -3.25 -20.57 0.80
C LYS A 233 -4.49 -21.45 0.93
N SER A 234 -4.65 -22.14 2.06
CA SER A 234 -5.79 -23.03 2.32
C SER A 234 -7.09 -22.30 2.66
N HIS A 235 -7.06 -20.96 2.85
CA HIS A 235 -8.27 -20.19 3.11
C HIS A 235 -9.23 -20.25 1.92
N GLU A 236 -10.55 -20.40 2.19
CA GLU A 236 -11.56 -20.63 1.15
C GLU A 236 -11.64 -19.51 0.11
N VAL A 237 -11.27 -18.29 0.49
CA VAL A 237 -11.28 -17.10 -0.38
C VAL A 237 -10.30 -17.22 -1.56
N PHE A 238 -9.31 -18.12 -1.49
CA PHE A 238 -8.30 -18.34 -2.51
C PHE A 238 -8.51 -19.59 -3.37
N GLN A 239 -9.62 -20.31 -3.21
CA GLN A 239 -9.88 -21.54 -3.97
C GLN A 239 -9.87 -21.35 -5.50
N GLN A 240 -10.14 -20.13 -5.97
CA GLN A 240 -10.14 -19.79 -7.40
C GLN A 240 -8.91 -18.95 -7.80
N ALA A 241 -8.04 -18.59 -6.86
CA ALA A 241 -6.86 -17.82 -7.15
C ALA A 241 -5.85 -18.60 -8.01
N ASN A 242 -5.32 -17.96 -9.05
CA ASN A 242 -4.29 -18.55 -9.89
C ASN A 242 -2.90 -18.23 -9.30
N LEU A 243 -2.38 -19.13 -8.46
CA LEU A 243 -1.05 -19.01 -7.88
C LEU A 243 0.00 -19.58 -8.84
N ILE A 244 0.87 -18.71 -9.36
CA ILE A 244 1.92 -19.08 -10.33
C ILE A 244 3.18 -19.60 -9.64
N ALA A 245 3.62 -18.90 -8.58
CA ALA A 245 4.81 -19.29 -7.80
C ALA A 245 4.79 -18.64 -6.42
N GLU A 246 5.56 -19.23 -5.52
CA GLU A 246 5.78 -18.73 -4.16
C GLU A 246 7.22 -18.95 -3.72
N TRP A 247 7.72 -18.12 -2.80
CA TRP A 247 9.03 -18.30 -2.19
C TRP A 247 9.09 -17.65 -0.81
N ASP A 248 9.64 -18.38 0.16
CA ASP A 248 9.97 -17.88 1.48
C ASP A 248 11.46 -17.48 1.54
N PHE A 249 11.73 -16.18 1.54
CA PHE A 249 13.09 -15.64 1.63
C PHE A 249 13.66 -15.71 3.04
N VAL A 250 12.82 -15.86 4.06
CA VAL A 250 13.23 -15.96 5.45
C VAL A 250 13.84 -17.33 5.72
N ASN A 251 13.15 -18.39 5.25
CA ASN A 251 13.55 -19.78 5.44
C ASN A 251 14.30 -20.39 4.24
N ASP A 252 14.34 -19.69 3.10
CA ASP A 252 14.97 -20.13 1.84
C ASP A 252 14.33 -21.41 1.29
N ASP A 253 12.98 -21.45 1.25
CA ASP A 253 12.20 -22.57 0.72
C ASP A 253 10.96 -22.09 -0.08
N ASN A 254 10.08 -23.00 -0.47
CA ASN A 254 8.87 -22.71 -1.24
C ASN A 254 7.58 -22.83 -0.43
N ASP A 255 7.63 -22.77 0.87
CA ASP A 255 6.44 -22.74 1.75
C ASP A 255 6.29 -21.38 2.42
N VAL A 256 5.39 -20.56 1.88
CA VAL A 256 5.09 -19.22 2.40
C VAL A 256 4.04 -19.22 3.52
N ALA A 257 3.62 -20.41 3.98
CA ALA A 257 2.69 -20.54 5.09
C ALA A 257 3.37 -20.28 6.44
N GLN A 258 2.59 -20.39 7.50
CA GLN A 258 3.09 -20.26 8.86
C GLN A 258 4.10 -21.38 9.19
N ASP A 259 5.21 -21.04 9.85
CA ASP A 259 6.13 -22.01 10.42
C ASP A 259 5.51 -22.73 11.61
N TYR A 260 5.23 -24.00 11.47
CA TYR A 260 4.59 -24.84 12.51
C TYR A 260 5.40 -25.03 13.79
N LEU A 261 6.64 -24.56 13.85
CA LEU A 261 7.50 -24.69 15.00
C LEU A 261 7.15 -23.74 16.16
N ASP A 262 6.34 -22.69 15.90
CA ASP A 262 5.81 -21.80 16.92
C ASP A 262 4.28 -21.64 16.78
N PRO A 263 3.49 -22.30 17.64
CA PRO A 263 2.03 -22.19 17.61
C PRO A 263 1.49 -20.79 17.97
N LYS A 264 2.34 -19.86 18.39
CA LYS A 264 1.99 -18.45 18.62
C LYS A 264 2.43 -17.54 17.47
N ASP A 265 3.04 -18.10 16.45
CA ASP A 265 3.51 -17.37 15.29
C ASP A 265 2.38 -17.28 14.24
N TYR A 266 1.65 -16.18 14.26
CA TYR A 266 0.62 -15.86 13.25
C TYR A 266 1.25 -15.12 12.05
N THR A 267 2.43 -15.56 11.60
CA THR A 267 3.19 -14.90 10.52
C THR A 267 2.39 -14.78 9.24
N ASP A 268 1.52 -15.74 8.93
CA ASP A 268 0.68 -15.74 7.74
C ASP A 268 -0.52 -14.78 7.80
N SER A 269 -0.81 -14.19 8.97
CA SER A 269 -2.04 -13.42 9.19
C SER A 269 -2.10 -12.13 8.37
N HIS A 270 -1.01 -11.35 8.33
CA HIS A 270 -1.01 -10.08 7.65
C HIS A 270 -1.01 -10.25 6.13
N GLY A 271 -0.14 -11.11 5.59
CA GLY A 271 -0.09 -11.38 4.16
C GLY A 271 -1.34 -12.06 3.63
N THR A 272 -1.98 -12.95 4.41
CA THR A 272 -3.29 -13.52 4.06
C THR A 272 -4.34 -12.41 3.95
N GLY A 273 -4.37 -11.48 4.90
CA GLY A 273 -5.27 -10.32 4.86
C GLY A 273 -5.05 -9.47 3.61
N THR A 274 -3.82 -9.06 3.34
CA THR A 274 -3.48 -8.20 2.18
C THR A 274 -3.77 -8.90 0.84
N TRP A 275 -3.46 -10.21 0.73
CA TRP A 275 -3.79 -10.99 -0.46
C TRP A 275 -5.31 -11.11 -0.65
N SER A 276 -6.08 -11.31 0.42
CA SER A 276 -7.54 -11.39 0.33
C SER A 276 -8.17 -10.07 -0.12
N VAL A 277 -7.63 -8.92 0.34
CA VAL A 277 -8.11 -7.59 -0.06
C VAL A 277 -7.87 -7.32 -1.55
N ILE A 278 -6.73 -7.73 -2.12
CA ILE A 278 -6.45 -7.52 -3.54
C ILE A 278 -7.12 -8.55 -4.45
N GLY A 279 -7.12 -9.83 -4.06
CA GLY A 279 -7.42 -10.93 -4.97
C GLY A 279 -8.31 -12.04 -4.42
N GLY A 280 -8.88 -11.85 -3.24
CA GLY A 280 -9.83 -12.80 -2.67
C GLY A 280 -11.11 -12.90 -3.50
N TYR A 281 -11.69 -14.10 -3.59
CA TYR A 281 -12.96 -14.32 -4.28
C TYR A 281 -13.83 -15.34 -3.55
N LYS A 282 -14.78 -14.85 -2.80
CA LYS A 282 -15.84 -15.61 -2.13
C LYS A 282 -17.12 -14.78 -2.18
N PRO A 283 -17.99 -14.99 -3.19
CA PRO A 283 -19.27 -14.29 -3.26
C PRO A 283 -20.07 -14.42 -1.97
N GLY A 284 -20.62 -13.33 -1.48
CA GLY A 284 -21.32 -13.22 -0.20
C GLY A 284 -20.42 -12.90 0.99
N GLU A 285 -19.10 -13.03 0.83
CA GLU A 285 -18.15 -12.74 1.91
C GLU A 285 -17.11 -11.69 1.50
N LEU A 286 -16.33 -11.95 0.44
CA LEU A 286 -15.25 -11.06 0.01
C LEU A 286 -14.97 -11.18 -1.48
N VAL A 287 -14.91 -10.03 -2.19
CA VAL A 287 -14.42 -9.97 -3.57
C VAL A 287 -13.43 -8.80 -3.68
N GLY A 288 -12.17 -9.12 -3.92
CA GLY A 288 -11.11 -8.14 -4.15
C GLY A 288 -11.12 -7.59 -5.58
N PRO A 289 -10.49 -6.42 -5.83
CA PRO A 289 -10.48 -5.79 -7.15
C PRO A 289 -9.88 -6.67 -8.26
N ALA A 290 -8.83 -7.43 -7.97
CA ALA A 290 -8.09 -8.22 -8.96
C ALA A 290 -8.19 -9.72 -8.73
N TYR A 291 -9.40 -10.21 -8.42
CA TYR A 291 -9.62 -11.63 -8.09
C TYR A 291 -9.27 -12.61 -9.23
N GLY A 292 -9.19 -12.15 -10.47
CA GLY A 292 -8.82 -12.96 -11.63
C GLY A 292 -7.34 -12.84 -12.04
N ALA A 293 -6.52 -12.17 -11.26
CA ALA A 293 -5.09 -12.00 -11.54
C ALA A 293 -4.28 -13.29 -11.32
N ASP A 294 -3.08 -13.33 -11.90
CA ASP A 294 -2.07 -14.35 -11.65
C ASP A 294 -1.19 -13.92 -10.47
N PHE A 295 -1.11 -14.73 -9.41
CA PHE A 295 -0.42 -14.34 -8.18
C PHE A 295 0.97 -14.95 -8.03
N LEU A 296 1.89 -14.14 -7.52
CA LEU A 296 3.20 -14.53 -7.01
C LEU A 296 3.23 -14.14 -5.51
N LEU A 297 3.63 -15.06 -4.63
CA LEU A 297 3.68 -14.81 -3.20
C LEU A 297 5.13 -14.87 -2.70
N ALA A 298 5.62 -13.78 -2.14
CA ALA A 298 6.96 -13.66 -1.59
C ALA A 298 6.87 -13.38 -0.09
N LYS A 299 7.24 -14.37 0.74
CA LYS A 299 7.40 -14.13 2.18
C LYS A 299 8.77 -13.52 2.42
N THR A 300 8.79 -12.24 2.76
CA THR A 300 10.00 -11.45 2.96
C THR A 300 10.18 -11.00 4.41
N GLU A 301 9.22 -11.30 5.28
CA GLU A 301 9.24 -10.88 6.67
C GLU A 301 8.72 -11.96 7.61
N THR A 302 9.09 -11.80 8.90
CA THR A 302 8.55 -12.58 10.01
C THR A 302 7.82 -11.65 10.99
N THR A 303 6.79 -12.14 11.66
CA THR A 303 6.10 -11.39 12.74
C THR A 303 6.63 -11.72 14.12
N ARG A 304 7.70 -12.49 14.25
CA ARG A 304 8.33 -12.77 15.54
C ARG A 304 8.84 -11.48 16.13
N PHE A 305 8.38 -11.15 17.33
CA PHE A 305 8.74 -9.91 18.04
C PHE A 305 10.24 -9.78 18.35
N GLU A 306 10.99 -10.88 18.29
CA GLU A 306 12.42 -10.92 18.60
C GLU A 306 13.33 -10.81 17.36
N ASP A 307 12.77 -11.03 16.15
CA ASP A 307 13.53 -10.97 14.91
C ASP A 307 13.19 -9.66 14.16
N PRO A 308 14.16 -8.77 13.97
CA PRO A 308 13.95 -7.57 13.18
C PRO A 308 13.59 -7.93 11.73
N ILE A 309 12.61 -7.22 11.18
CA ILE A 309 12.23 -7.28 9.77
C ILE A 309 13.37 -6.69 8.95
N GLU A 310 13.79 -7.35 7.89
CA GLU A 310 15.04 -7.03 7.21
C GLU A 310 14.82 -6.68 5.74
N GLU A 311 15.34 -5.53 5.34
CA GLU A 311 15.20 -4.97 3.99
C GLU A 311 15.84 -5.84 2.89
N ASP A 312 16.81 -6.70 3.22
CA ASP A 312 17.50 -7.54 2.24
C ASP A 312 16.61 -8.63 1.65
N TYR A 313 15.70 -9.20 2.42
CA TYR A 313 14.70 -10.15 1.91
C TYR A 313 13.68 -9.47 1.01
N TRP A 314 13.26 -8.24 1.35
CA TRP A 314 12.38 -7.46 0.49
C TRP A 314 13.03 -7.20 -0.88
N VAL A 315 14.31 -6.80 -0.90
CA VAL A 315 15.07 -6.61 -2.14
C VAL A 315 15.16 -7.90 -2.94
N ALA A 316 15.42 -9.04 -2.30
CA ALA A 316 15.43 -10.34 -2.96
C ALA A 316 14.06 -10.71 -3.53
N GLY A 317 12.98 -10.43 -2.77
CA GLY A 317 11.60 -10.68 -3.16
C GLY A 317 11.19 -9.92 -4.42
N ILE A 318 11.46 -8.61 -4.49
CA ILE A 318 11.10 -7.81 -5.67
C ILE A 318 11.94 -8.18 -6.91
N GLU A 319 13.22 -8.55 -6.73
CA GLU A 319 14.04 -9.07 -7.82
C GLU A 319 13.54 -10.41 -8.37
N TRP A 320 13.07 -11.29 -7.49
CA TRP A 320 12.45 -12.56 -7.84
C TRP A 320 11.13 -12.35 -8.59
N ALA A 321 10.26 -11.47 -8.07
CA ALA A 321 9.00 -11.11 -8.69
C ALA A 321 9.20 -10.57 -10.12
N GLU A 322 10.18 -9.66 -10.28
CA GLU A 322 10.51 -9.08 -11.57
C GLU A 322 10.94 -10.16 -12.58
N ARG A 323 11.79 -11.10 -12.17
CA ARG A 323 12.25 -12.20 -13.03
C ARG A 323 11.13 -13.13 -13.46
N LEU A 324 10.14 -13.36 -12.61
CA LEU A 324 8.95 -14.14 -12.90
C LEU A 324 7.86 -13.35 -13.61
N GLY A 325 8.17 -12.16 -14.12
CA GLY A 325 7.29 -11.38 -14.95
C GLY A 325 6.17 -10.63 -14.21
N ALA A 326 6.29 -10.37 -12.91
CA ALA A 326 5.35 -9.52 -12.22
C ALA A 326 5.17 -8.18 -12.95
N GLU A 327 3.92 -7.78 -13.20
CA GLU A 327 3.56 -6.49 -13.77
C GLU A 327 3.20 -5.49 -12.65
N VAL A 328 2.70 -6.01 -11.52
CA VAL A 328 2.38 -5.26 -10.31
C VAL A 328 3.09 -5.91 -9.13
N VAL A 329 3.68 -5.10 -8.26
CA VAL A 329 4.13 -5.48 -6.93
C VAL A 329 3.31 -4.69 -5.92
N SER A 330 2.61 -5.38 -5.03
CA SER A 330 1.91 -4.80 -3.88
C SER A 330 2.67 -5.15 -2.62
N SER A 331 3.18 -4.14 -1.92
CA SER A 331 3.92 -4.31 -0.67
C SER A 331 3.26 -3.49 0.44
N SER A 332 2.90 -4.18 1.51
CA SER A 332 2.33 -3.55 2.71
C SER A 332 3.35 -3.46 3.84
N LEU A 333 4.60 -3.29 3.47
CA LEU A 333 5.78 -3.32 4.33
C LEU A 333 6.55 -1.99 4.22
N GLY A 334 7.40 -1.72 5.22
CA GLY A 334 8.26 -0.55 5.13
C GLY A 334 9.28 -0.47 6.26
N TYR A 335 10.28 0.39 6.06
CA TYR A 335 11.51 0.41 6.84
C TYR A 335 11.86 1.84 7.28
N THR A 336 12.08 2.03 8.57
CA THR A 336 12.43 3.33 9.17
C THR A 336 13.66 3.25 10.09
N ASP A 337 13.91 2.11 10.75
CA ASP A 337 15.00 2.00 11.71
C ASP A 337 16.36 2.27 11.06
N TRP A 338 17.16 3.09 11.73
CA TRP A 338 18.47 3.57 11.28
C TRP A 338 18.44 4.53 10.07
N TYR A 339 17.25 4.83 9.52
CA TYR A 339 17.05 5.94 8.60
C TYR A 339 16.73 7.21 9.40
N SER A 340 17.04 8.34 8.83
CA SER A 340 16.50 9.65 9.22
C SER A 340 15.46 10.09 8.19
N PHE A 341 14.72 11.14 8.48
CA PHE A 341 13.77 11.68 7.51
C PHE A 341 14.48 12.12 6.22
N GLU A 342 15.71 12.64 6.33
CA GLU A 342 16.53 13.06 5.19
C GLU A 342 16.85 11.91 4.23
N ASP A 343 16.82 10.66 4.70
CA ASP A 343 17.03 9.47 3.87
C ASP A 343 15.77 9.07 3.07
N MET A 344 14.60 9.70 3.35
CA MET A 344 13.36 9.50 2.58
C MET A 344 13.33 10.40 1.35
N ASP A 345 14.39 10.38 0.56
CA ASP A 345 14.69 11.25 -0.58
C ASP A 345 14.43 10.62 -1.95
N GLY A 346 14.01 9.36 -1.97
CA GLY A 346 13.81 8.57 -3.18
C GLY A 346 15.05 7.84 -3.70
N GLU A 347 16.22 8.01 -3.07
CA GLU A 347 17.49 7.45 -3.53
C GLU A 347 18.27 6.68 -2.46
N THR A 348 18.16 7.09 -1.20
CA THR A 348 19.05 6.60 -0.13
C THR A 348 18.65 5.24 0.41
N ALA A 349 17.36 4.99 0.64
CA ALA A 349 16.91 3.72 1.18
C ALA A 349 17.10 2.57 0.19
N VAL A 350 17.62 1.44 0.67
CA VAL A 350 17.99 0.29 -0.18
C VAL A 350 16.76 -0.32 -0.86
N THR A 351 15.64 -0.42 -0.13
CA THR A 351 14.36 -0.87 -0.67
C THR A 351 13.81 0.09 -1.73
N THR A 352 13.99 1.41 -1.52
CA THR A 352 13.61 2.44 -2.49
C THR A 352 14.42 2.34 -3.78
N GLN A 353 15.74 2.11 -3.69
CA GLN A 353 16.59 1.86 -4.86
C GLN A 353 16.10 0.65 -5.67
N ALA A 354 15.75 -0.45 -4.98
CA ALA A 354 15.25 -1.65 -5.63
C ALA A 354 13.83 -1.43 -6.23
N ALA A 355 12.95 -0.69 -5.55
CA ALA A 355 11.64 -0.31 -6.06
C ALA A 355 11.74 0.54 -7.34
N ASN A 356 12.56 1.60 -7.32
CA ASN A 356 12.83 2.43 -8.49
C ASN A 356 13.40 1.61 -9.66
N ARG A 357 14.28 0.66 -9.34
CA ARG A 357 14.80 -0.26 -10.37
C ARG A 357 13.69 -1.11 -10.97
N ALA A 358 12.80 -1.68 -10.17
CA ALA A 358 11.66 -2.46 -10.66
C ALA A 358 10.76 -1.61 -11.59
N VAL A 359 10.45 -0.37 -11.19
CA VAL A 359 9.69 0.58 -12.01
C VAL A 359 10.39 0.85 -13.33
N SER A 360 11.70 1.06 -13.34
CA SER A 360 12.50 1.27 -14.56
C SER A 360 12.50 0.05 -15.51
N LEU A 361 12.11 -1.12 -15.00
CA LEU A 361 11.93 -2.37 -15.74
C LEU A 361 10.45 -2.64 -16.10
N GLY A 362 9.55 -1.69 -15.84
CA GLY A 362 8.15 -1.74 -16.22
C GLY A 362 7.21 -2.37 -15.19
N VAL A 363 7.66 -2.62 -13.98
CA VAL A 363 6.82 -3.07 -12.86
C VAL A 363 6.12 -1.86 -12.24
N VAL A 364 4.81 -1.90 -12.03
CA VAL A 364 4.12 -0.93 -11.18
C VAL A 364 4.30 -1.36 -9.73
N VAL A 365 4.95 -0.54 -8.92
CA VAL A 365 5.16 -0.80 -7.49
C VAL A 365 4.19 0.05 -6.69
N VAL A 366 3.34 -0.61 -5.91
CA VAL A 366 2.43 0.01 -4.95
C VAL A 366 2.89 -0.35 -3.55
N ASN A 367 3.11 0.63 -2.71
CA ASN A 367 3.53 0.44 -1.32
C ASN A 367 2.67 1.23 -0.34
N SER A 368 2.43 0.68 0.85
CA SER A 368 1.79 1.41 1.93
C SER A 368 2.65 2.60 2.37
N VAL A 369 2.02 3.76 2.65
CA VAL A 369 2.76 4.97 3.05
C VAL A 369 3.30 4.89 4.48
N GLY A 370 2.77 3.97 5.30
CA GLY A 370 3.10 3.80 6.71
C GLY A 370 1.99 4.23 7.67
N ASN A 371 2.10 3.83 8.94
CA ASN A 371 1.12 4.11 10.01
C ASN A 371 1.74 4.97 11.12
N GLU A 372 2.65 5.86 10.75
CA GLU A 372 3.60 6.49 11.65
C GLU A 372 3.20 7.91 12.09
N ARG A 373 2.06 8.45 11.62
CA ARG A 373 1.61 9.83 11.89
C ARG A 373 1.68 10.23 13.37
N ASN A 374 1.31 9.33 14.26
CA ASN A 374 1.16 9.61 15.69
C ASN A 374 2.31 9.07 16.53
N ASN A 375 3.37 8.55 15.93
CA ASN A 375 4.54 8.08 16.65
C ASN A 375 5.74 9.04 16.49
N VAL A 376 6.89 8.65 17.04
CA VAL A 376 8.10 9.49 17.04
C VAL A 376 8.64 9.75 15.62
N TRP A 377 8.40 8.81 14.68
CA TRP A 377 8.83 8.96 13.29
C TRP A 377 8.02 10.03 12.56
N GLY A 378 6.68 9.96 12.59
CA GLY A 378 5.78 11.00 12.12
C GLY A 378 5.72 11.22 10.60
N HIS A 379 6.40 10.41 9.79
CA HIS A 379 6.58 10.57 8.35
C HIS A 379 6.27 9.28 7.58
N LEU A 380 6.33 9.37 6.24
CA LEU A 380 6.27 8.22 5.35
C LEU A 380 7.46 7.27 5.56
N ILE A 381 7.35 6.04 5.08
CA ILE A 381 8.35 4.98 5.25
C ILE A 381 8.89 4.49 3.90
N ALA A 382 10.17 4.09 3.83
CA ALA A 382 10.72 3.48 2.62
C ALA A 382 10.07 2.10 2.36
N PRO A 383 9.77 1.73 1.08
CA PRO A 383 10.12 2.40 -0.16
C PRO A 383 9.04 3.35 -0.72
N SER A 384 8.06 3.80 0.07
CA SER A 384 6.99 4.68 -0.43
C SER A 384 7.49 6.08 -0.87
N ASP A 385 8.71 6.45 -0.46
CA ASP A 385 9.42 7.66 -0.89
C ASP A 385 9.93 7.60 -2.35
N GLY A 386 9.92 6.42 -2.98
CA GLY A 386 10.41 6.23 -4.35
C GLY A 386 9.74 7.17 -5.37
N PHE A 387 10.46 7.54 -6.45
CA PHE A 387 10.02 8.56 -7.42
C PHE A 387 8.71 8.18 -8.11
N ASP A 388 8.63 6.97 -8.64
CA ASP A 388 7.46 6.45 -9.37
C ASP A 388 6.79 5.27 -8.64
N VAL A 389 7.14 5.04 -7.37
CA VAL A 389 6.41 4.15 -6.47
C VAL A 389 5.08 4.80 -6.11
N ILE A 390 3.98 4.10 -6.26
CA ILE A 390 2.66 4.56 -5.85
C ILE A 390 2.50 4.33 -4.35
N ALA A 391 2.59 5.40 -3.57
CA ALA A 391 2.42 5.38 -2.12
C ALA A 391 0.92 5.49 -1.78
N ALA A 392 0.37 4.49 -1.11
CA ALA A 392 -1.03 4.42 -0.74
C ALA A 392 -1.26 4.87 0.71
N GLY A 393 -2.01 5.94 0.89
CA GLY A 393 -2.53 6.44 2.17
C GLY A 393 -3.86 5.79 2.54
N ALA A 394 -4.28 5.94 3.78
CA ALA A 394 -5.49 5.32 4.31
C ALA A 394 -6.58 6.35 4.67
N VAL A 395 -7.81 6.02 4.25
CA VAL A 395 -9.04 6.70 4.69
C VAL A 395 -10.01 5.69 5.30
N ASP A 396 -11.05 6.17 5.98
CA ASP A 396 -12.18 5.34 6.41
C ASP A 396 -13.21 5.18 5.27
N ALA A 397 -14.26 4.38 5.50
CA ALA A 397 -15.32 4.15 4.53
C ALA A 397 -16.09 5.43 4.12
N SER A 398 -16.01 6.50 4.91
CA SER A 398 -16.61 7.81 4.63
C SER A 398 -15.66 8.78 3.93
N GLY A 399 -14.42 8.37 3.66
CA GLY A 399 -13.38 9.18 3.02
C GLY A 399 -12.63 10.13 3.97
N PHE A 400 -12.79 10.02 5.30
CA PHE A 400 -11.97 10.77 6.24
C PHE A 400 -10.59 10.13 6.41
N LEU A 401 -9.58 10.97 6.55
CA LEU A 401 -8.20 10.52 6.74
C LEU A 401 -8.08 9.63 7.99
N ALA A 402 -7.46 8.46 7.82
CA ALA A 402 -7.16 7.60 8.94
C ALA A 402 -6.13 8.27 9.88
N PRO A 403 -6.37 8.29 11.21
CA PRO A 403 -5.50 9.01 12.14
C PRO A 403 -4.04 8.54 12.15
N PHE A 404 -3.79 7.31 11.71
CA PHE A 404 -2.46 6.71 11.67
C PHE A 404 -1.74 6.91 10.34
N SER A 405 -2.45 7.20 9.23
CA SER A 405 -1.85 7.28 7.89
C SER A 405 -0.68 8.27 7.86
N SER A 406 0.51 7.80 7.53
CA SER A 406 1.72 8.63 7.50
C SER A 406 1.61 9.78 6.51
N PRO A 407 2.00 11.00 6.89
CA PRO A 407 2.01 12.13 5.99
C PRO A 407 3.31 12.19 5.16
N GLY A 408 3.26 12.88 4.01
CA GLY A 408 4.41 13.45 3.34
C GLY A 408 4.85 14.78 3.99
N PRO A 409 5.68 15.56 3.26
CA PRO A 409 6.30 15.23 1.99
C PRO A 409 7.46 14.24 2.13
N THR A 410 8.08 13.85 1.00
CA THR A 410 9.42 13.26 1.02
C THR A 410 10.46 14.29 1.44
N ALA A 411 11.68 13.86 1.78
CA ALA A 411 12.76 14.76 2.19
C ALA A 411 13.16 15.77 1.08
N ASP A 412 13.02 15.38 -0.18
CA ASP A 412 13.23 16.24 -1.35
C ASP A 412 11.99 17.06 -1.76
N GLY A 413 10.90 17.00 -0.96
CA GLY A 413 9.73 17.88 -1.07
C GLY A 413 8.62 17.42 -2.02
N ARG A 414 8.64 16.14 -2.50
CA ARG A 414 7.55 15.59 -3.32
C ARG A 414 6.33 15.29 -2.47
N ILE A 415 5.14 15.51 -3.05
CA ILE A 415 3.87 15.15 -2.42
C ILE A 415 3.80 13.63 -2.29
N LYS A 416 3.53 13.15 -1.08
CA LYS A 416 3.18 11.78 -0.70
C LYS A 416 2.16 11.83 0.47
N PRO A 417 1.25 10.82 0.58
CA PRO A 417 1.08 9.69 -0.33
C PRO A 417 0.77 10.16 -1.76
N ASP A 418 0.81 9.24 -2.74
CA ASP A 418 0.31 9.54 -4.08
C ASP A 418 -1.22 9.59 -4.09
N VAL A 419 -1.85 8.56 -3.52
CA VAL A 419 -3.30 8.36 -3.50
C VAL A 419 -3.75 7.71 -2.21
N CYS A 420 -5.07 7.70 -1.97
CA CYS A 420 -5.70 7.02 -0.85
C CYS A 420 -6.71 5.96 -1.32
N ALA A 421 -6.94 4.97 -0.44
CA ALA A 421 -8.07 4.05 -0.48
C ALA A 421 -8.49 3.71 0.96
N GLN A 422 -9.59 2.98 1.15
CA GLN A 422 -10.00 2.55 2.47
C GLN A 422 -8.87 1.76 3.15
N GLY A 423 -8.53 2.14 4.38
CA GLY A 423 -7.53 1.49 5.21
C GLY A 423 -8.00 1.36 6.66
N VAL A 424 -9.27 1.66 6.93
CA VAL A 424 -9.91 1.50 8.24
C VAL A 424 -11.04 0.49 8.10
N ASP A 425 -11.03 -0.52 8.97
CA ASP A 425 -12.05 -1.59 9.03
C ASP A 425 -12.27 -2.32 7.69
N ASN A 426 -11.17 -2.56 6.95
CA ASN A 426 -11.24 -3.37 5.74
C ASN A 426 -11.62 -4.81 6.08
N TRP A 427 -12.61 -5.36 5.38
CA TRP A 427 -12.98 -6.77 5.49
C TRP A 427 -11.96 -7.64 4.77
N MET A 428 -11.46 -8.66 5.44
CA MET A 428 -10.37 -9.50 4.96
C MET A 428 -10.42 -10.91 5.53
N ALA A 429 -9.68 -11.83 4.92
CA ALA A 429 -9.46 -13.16 5.46
C ALA A 429 -8.71 -13.11 6.80
N GLY A 430 -9.14 -13.91 7.75
CA GLY A 430 -8.54 -14.08 9.07
C GLY A 430 -7.75 -15.39 9.17
N THR A 431 -6.86 -15.47 10.15
CA THR A 431 -6.06 -16.68 10.43
C THR A 431 -5.91 -16.97 11.92
N SER A 432 -6.75 -16.39 12.79
CA SER A 432 -6.66 -16.59 14.24
C SER A 432 -7.06 -17.99 14.68
N SER A 433 -7.81 -18.71 13.82
CA SER A 433 -8.16 -20.11 14.01
C SER A 433 -7.46 -21.02 13.00
N ALA A 434 -7.42 -22.31 13.27
CA ALA A 434 -6.97 -23.32 12.30
C ALA A 434 -7.94 -23.50 11.11
N GLY A 435 -9.10 -22.81 11.13
CA GLY A 435 -10.10 -22.85 10.06
C GLY A 435 -9.65 -22.12 8.79
N SER A 436 -10.30 -22.44 7.69
CA SER A 436 -10.05 -21.87 6.37
C SER A 436 -11.12 -20.85 5.95
N ASP A 437 -12.01 -20.48 6.84
CA ASP A 437 -13.24 -19.72 6.60
C ASP A 437 -13.43 -18.53 7.57
N GLU A 438 -12.36 -18.12 8.23
CA GLU A 438 -12.41 -16.96 9.13
C GLU A 438 -12.26 -15.65 8.37
N TYR A 439 -13.14 -14.70 8.66
CA TYR A 439 -13.05 -13.33 8.17
C TYR A 439 -13.06 -12.34 9.33
N ARG A 440 -12.41 -11.20 9.12
CA ARG A 440 -12.31 -10.14 10.14
C ARG A 440 -12.10 -8.78 9.51
N THR A 441 -12.23 -7.73 10.30
CA THR A 441 -11.79 -6.39 9.91
C THR A 441 -10.32 -6.17 10.26
N GLY A 442 -9.66 -5.27 9.50
CA GLY A 442 -8.31 -4.81 9.77
C GLY A 442 -8.11 -3.37 9.37
N SER A 443 -7.25 -2.66 10.10
CA SER A 443 -6.93 -1.25 9.83
C SER A 443 -5.42 -1.07 9.65
N GLY A 444 -5.04 -0.20 8.71
CA GLY A 444 -3.67 0.13 8.34
C GLY A 444 -3.57 0.52 6.87
N THR A 445 -2.57 1.32 6.51
CA THR A 445 -2.22 1.59 5.10
C THR A 445 -1.84 0.31 4.36
N SER A 446 -1.54 -0.76 5.11
CA SER A 446 -1.35 -2.12 4.61
C SER A 446 -2.58 -2.68 3.87
N PHE A 447 -3.79 -2.15 4.12
CA PHE A 447 -5.02 -2.60 3.46
C PHE A 447 -5.50 -1.64 2.38
N SER A 448 -5.06 -0.38 2.38
CA SER A 448 -5.24 0.53 1.24
C SER A 448 -4.30 0.19 0.07
N ALA A 449 -3.05 -0.17 0.34
CA ALA A 449 -2.11 -0.53 -0.72
C ALA A 449 -2.59 -1.68 -1.63
N PRO A 450 -3.11 -2.82 -1.12
CA PRO A 450 -3.64 -3.87 -1.98
C PRO A 450 -4.90 -3.47 -2.76
N LEU A 451 -5.75 -2.56 -2.25
CA LEU A 451 -6.87 -2.01 -3.03
C LEU A 451 -6.34 -1.22 -4.25
N VAL A 452 -5.36 -0.34 -4.03
CA VAL A 452 -4.69 0.41 -5.13
C VAL A 452 -3.97 -0.56 -6.08
N GLY A 453 -3.27 -1.57 -5.56
CA GLY A 453 -2.60 -2.62 -6.35
C GLY A 453 -3.57 -3.40 -7.22
N GLY A 454 -4.76 -3.72 -6.70
CA GLY A 454 -5.81 -4.40 -7.45
C GLY A 454 -6.39 -3.55 -8.58
N VAL A 455 -6.63 -2.25 -8.31
CA VAL A 455 -7.03 -1.30 -9.37
C VAL A 455 -5.95 -1.20 -10.44
N THR A 456 -4.68 -1.15 -10.05
CA THR A 456 -3.54 -1.17 -10.98
C THR A 456 -3.57 -2.38 -11.91
N ALA A 457 -3.91 -3.57 -11.36
CA ALA A 457 -4.05 -4.78 -12.17
C ALA A 457 -5.25 -4.70 -13.14
N LEU A 458 -6.39 -4.12 -12.73
CA LEU A 458 -7.51 -3.86 -13.63
C LEU A 458 -7.11 -2.94 -14.78
N LEU A 459 -6.40 -1.84 -14.49
CA LEU A 459 -5.92 -0.91 -15.52
C LEU A 459 -4.97 -1.59 -16.52
N LEU A 460 -4.08 -2.47 -16.05
CA LEU A 460 -3.18 -3.23 -16.93
C LEU A 460 -3.88 -4.36 -17.69
N GLU A 461 -4.99 -4.92 -17.20
CA GLU A 461 -5.85 -5.82 -18.00
C GLU A 461 -6.49 -5.05 -19.16
N ILE A 462 -7.03 -3.86 -18.91
CA ILE A 462 -7.68 -3.00 -19.89
C ILE A 462 -6.66 -2.45 -20.90
N HIS A 463 -5.56 -1.95 -20.42
CA HIS A 463 -4.52 -1.26 -21.19
C HIS A 463 -3.19 -2.01 -21.13
N ARG A 464 -3.11 -3.16 -21.82
CA ARG A 464 -1.93 -4.05 -21.80
C ARG A 464 -0.61 -3.37 -22.17
N GLY A 465 -0.67 -2.27 -22.89
CA GLY A 465 0.51 -1.49 -23.33
C GLY A 465 0.95 -0.40 -22.35
N TRP A 466 0.19 -0.11 -21.30
CA TRP A 466 0.52 0.98 -20.39
C TRP A 466 1.81 0.72 -19.60
N THR A 467 2.57 1.80 -19.46
CA THR A 467 3.76 1.87 -18.62
C THR A 467 3.39 2.19 -17.16
N PRO A 468 4.28 1.95 -16.17
CA PRO A 468 4.06 2.37 -14.79
C PRO A 468 3.69 3.86 -14.66
N ALA A 469 4.36 4.73 -15.42
CA ALA A 469 4.09 6.16 -15.40
C ALA A 469 2.67 6.50 -15.91
N GLN A 470 2.17 5.80 -16.93
CA GLN A 470 0.81 5.99 -17.43
C GLN A 470 -0.23 5.52 -16.42
N VAL A 471 -0.02 4.35 -15.79
CA VAL A 471 -0.90 3.85 -14.72
C VAL A 471 -0.94 4.84 -13.56
N ARG A 472 0.23 5.27 -13.07
CA ARG A 472 0.31 6.26 -12.00
C ARG A 472 -0.39 7.57 -12.38
N SER A 473 -0.13 8.10 -13.59
CA SER A 473 -0.77 9.33 -14.07
C SER A 473 -2.29 9.22 -14.13
N ALA A 474 -2.83 8.08 -14.59
CA ALA A 474 -4.26 7.84 -14.64
C ALA A 474 -4.88 7.87 -13.24
N LEU A 475 -4.27 7.19 -12.26
CA LEU A 475 -4.74 7.20 -10.87
C LEU A 475 -4.71 8.61 -10.26
N LEU A 476 -3.61 9.35 -10.42
CA LEU A 476 -3.46 10.69 -9.84
C LEU A 476 -4.43 11.70 -10.46
N SER A 477 -4.59 11.67 -11.78
CA SER A 477 -5.40 12.66 -12.50
C SER A 477 -6.91 12.50 -12.28
N THR A 478 -7.37 11.30 -11.91
CA THR A 478 -8.79 10.98 -11.72
C THR A 478 -9.20 10.83 -10.26
N ALA A 479 -8.25 10.91 -9.34
CA ALA A 479 -8.53 10.91 -7.91
C ALA A 479 -9.32 12.17 -7.48
N ASP A 480 -10.07 12.07 -6.40
CA ASP A 480 -11.06 13.07 -5.99
C ASP A 480 -10.48 14.43 -5.59
N ARG A 481 -9.17 14.49 -5.28
CA ARG A 481 -8.43 15.72 -4.95
C ARG A 481 -7.36 16.09 -6.00
N SER A 482 -7.45 15.54 -7.20
CA SER A 482 -6.45 15.71 -8.27
C SER A 482 -6.08 17.17 -8.57
N GLN A 483 -7.00 18.12 -8.35
CA GLN A 483 -6.79 19.54 -8.58
C GLN A 483 -6.12 20.29 -7.42
N ASN A 484 -6.15 19.73 -6.21
CA ASN A 484 -5.61 20.32 -4.99
C ASN A 484 -4.98 19.24 -4.10
N PRO A 485 -3.90 18.60 -4.55
CA PRO A 485 -3.22 17.54 -3.78
C PRO A 485 -2.49 18.14 -2.57
N ASP A 486 -2.38 17.33 -1.51
CA ASP A 486 -1.69 17.68 -0.28
C ASP A 486 -0.85 16.52 0.27
N ASN A 487 -0.15 16.74 1.39
CA ASN A 487 0.71 15.71 1.99
C ASN A 487 -0.02 14.76 2.96
N ASP A 488 -1.33 14.91 3.13
CA ASP A 488 -2.16 14.03 3.94
C ASP A 488 -2.89 12.99 3.09
N PHE A 489 -3.49 13.43 1.98
CA PHE A 489 -4.29 12.60 1.07
C PHE A 489 -3.60 12.32 -0.26
N GLY A 490 -2.49 13.01 -0.57
CA GLY A 490 -1.96 13.03 -1.92
C GLY A 490 -2.95 13.64 -2.90
N TYR A 491 -3.17 12.97 -4.01
CA TYR A 491 -4.19 13.34 -5.01
C TYR A 491 -5.60 12.89 -4.62
N GLY A 492 -5.76 12.23 -3.47
CA GLY A 492 -7.05 11.82 -2.92
C GLY A 492 -7.39 10.35 -3.17
N ILE A 493 -8.67 10.01 -3.00
CA ILE A 493 -9.20 8.67 -3.18
C ILE A 493 -9.24 8.35 -4.68
N ILE A 494 -8.72 7.19 -5.07
CA ILE A 494 -8.71 6.75 -6.46
C ILE A 494 -10.11 6.45 -6.98
N ASP A 495 -10.31 6.65 -8.28
CA ASP A 495 -11.49 6.22 -9.03
C ASP A 495 -11.06 5.24 -10.13
N ALA A 496 -11.27 3.94 -9.90
CA ALA A 496 -10.83 2.88 -10.81
C ALA A 496 -11.50 2.99 -12.19
N PHE A 497 -12.78 3.36 -12.22
CA PHE A 497 -13.51 3.46 -13.48
C PHE A 497 -13.07 4.68 -14.29
N ALA A 498 -12.91 5.84 -13.63
CA ALA A 498 -12.42 7.04 -14.31
C ALA A 498 -10.98 6.84 -14.81
N ALA A 499 -10.13 6.20 -14.01
CA ALA A 499 -8.74 5.88 -14.39
C ALA A 499 -8.65 4.89 -15.56
N ALA A 500 -9.67 4.04 -15.75
CA ALA A 500 -9.71 3.07 -16.85
C ALA A 500 -9.90 3.71 -18.23
N ASP A 501 -10.32 4.98 -18.33
CA ASP A 501 -10.45 5.77 -19.58
C ASP A 501 -11.06 4.96 -20.74
N LEU A 502 -12.20 4.31 -20.47
CA LEU A 502 -12.83 3.35 -21.39
C LEU A 502 -13.56 4.01 -22.56
N ASN A 503 -13.47 5.33 -22.75
CA ASN A 503 -14.18 6.10 -23.76
C ASN A 503 -15.69 5.80 -23.81
N MET A 504 -16.29 5.63 -22.62
CA MET A 504 -17.73 5.45 -22.44
C MET A 504 -18.26 6.29 -21.29
N ALA A 505 -19.52 6.70 -21.38
CA ALA A 505 -20.18 7.44 -20.30
C ALA A 505 -20.39 6.53 -19.08
N PHE A 506 -20.20 7.09 -17.90
CA PHE A 506 -20.48 6.38 -16.66
C PHE A 506 -21.14 7.30 -15.62
N PRO A 507 -22.47 7.44 -15.65
CA PRO A 507 -23.20 8.16 -14.62
C PRO A 507 -23.19 7.41 -13.28
N LYS A 508 -22.88 8.12 -12.19
CA LYS A 508 -22.91 7.63 -10.82
C LYS A 508 -23.89 8.45 -9.98
N LEU A 509 -24.52 7.84 -8.98
CA LEU A 509 -25.33 8.56 -8.01
C LEU A 509 -24.45 9.54 -7.23
N GLN A 510 -24.72 10.84 -7.36
CA GLN A 510 -24.05 11.88 -6.59
C GLN A 510 -24.81 12.18 -5.28
N GLY A 511 -26.15 12.14 -5.35
CA GLY A 511 -26.99 12.42 -4.20
C GLY A 511 -28.46 12.43 -4.58
N PHE A 512 -29.31 12.73 -3.60
CA PHE A 512 -30.76 12.85 -3.79
C PHE A 512 -31.35 13.87 -2.81
N THR A 513 -32.53 14.38 -3.16
CA THR A 513 -33.38 15.18 -2.26
C THR A 513 -34.70 14.48 -2.05
N VAL A 514 -35.25 14.60 -0.85
CA VAL A 514 -36.56 14.08 -0.51
C VAL A 514 -37.50 15.23 -0.21
N ASP A 515 -38.71 15.13 -0.73
CA ASP A 515 -39.82 16.05 -0.50
C ASP A 515 -40.95 15.28 0.17
N ASP A 516 -41.32 15.69 1.39
CA ASP A 516 -42.31 15.08 2.25
C ASP A 516 -43.52 16.00 2.49
N ASP A 517 -43.70 17.08 1.69
CA ASP A 517 -44.82 18.00 1.84
C ASP A 517 -46.15 17.44 1.34
N ALA A 518 -47.21 18.25 1.29
CA ALA A 518 -48.54 17.86 0.80
C ALA A 518 -48.80 18.35 -0.62
N ASP A 519 -47.81 18.96 -1.28
CA ASP A 519 -47.93 19.46 -2.64
C ASP A 519 -47.46 18.42 -3.66
N GLY A 520 -47.83 18.58 -4.92
CA GLY A 520 -47.41 17.66 -5.97
C GLY A 520 -48.03 16.28 -5.86
N ARG A 521 -47.22 15.23 -5.77
CA ARG A 521 -47.62 13.83 -5.57
C ARG A 521 -47.22 13.29 -4.25
N SER A 522 -46.46 14.04 -3.45
CA SER A 522 -46.17 13.74 -2.09
C SER A 522 -47.44 13.89 -1.20
N ALA A 523 -47.50 13.17 -0.12
CA ALA A 523 -48.54 13.24 0.88
C ALA A 523 -47.92 12.95 2.22
N GLY A 524 -47.09 13.85 2.67
CA GLY A 524 -46.43 13.87 3.95
C GLY A 524 -46.90 15.07 4.77
N ASN A 525 -46.17 15.41 5.80
CA ASN A 525 -46.52 16.48 6.71
C ASN A 525 -45.66 17.75 6.58
N GLY A 526 -44.65 17.72 5.69
CA GLY A 526 -43.77 18.85 5.37
C GLY A 526 -42.84 19.25 6.52
N ASN A 527 -42.54 18.34 7.43
CA ASN A 527 -41.66 18.63 8.55
C ASN A 527 -40.15 18.41 8.23
N GLY A 528 -39.84 17.96 7.00
CA GLY A 528 -38.48 17.64 6.56
C GLY A 528 -37.94 16.32 7.09
N LEU A 529 -38.80 15.47 7.67
CA LEU A 529 -38.48 14.17 8.20
C LEU A 529 -39.30 13.09 7.48
N VAL A 530 -38.66 12.04 7.01
CA VAL A 530 -39.37 10.92 6.38
C VAL A 530 -39.93 9.98 7.44
N GLU A 531 -41.22 9.72 7.41
CA GLU A 531 -41.93 8.96 8.44
C GLU A 531 -42.78 7.82 7.84
N PRO A 532 -43.05 6.75 8.59
CA PRO A 532 -44.01 5.72 8.18
C PRO A 532 -45.42 6.27 7.96
N GLY A 533 -46.04 5.92 6.86
CA GLY A 533 -47.37 6.37 6.46
C GLY A 533 -47.37 7.45 5.38
N GLU A 534 -46.25 8.02 5.04
CA GLU A 534 -46.11 9.09 4.06
C GLU A 534 -45.98 8.58 2.62
N VAL A 535 -46.30 9.49 1.70
CA VAL A 535 -45.89 9.40 0.30
C VAL A 535 -44.87 10.49 0.03
N ILE A 536 -43.67 10.12 -0.35
CA ILE A 536 -42.55 11.04 -0.58
C ILE A 536 -42.19 11.14 -2.06
N GLU A 537 -41.69 12.30 -2.47
CA GLU A 537 -41.05 12.49 -3.76
C GLU A 537 -39.52 12.49 -3.60
N VAL A 538 -38.81 11.73 -4.43
CA VAL A 538 -37.35 11.63 -4.39
C VAL A 538 -36.77 12.04 -5.72
N ARG A 539 -35.94 13.09 -5.75
CA ARG A 539 -35.18 13.50 -6.92
C ARG A 539 -33.73 13.05 -6.80
N VAL A 540 -33.25 12.36 -7.80
CA VAL A 540 -31.89 11.79 -7.84
C VAL A 540 -31.01 12.65 -8.71
N THR A 541 -29.81 12.95 -8.26
CA THR A 541 -28.77 13.63 -9.02
C THR A 541 -27.69 12.62 -9.41
N LEU A 542 -27.42 12.52 -10.71
CA LEU A 542 -26.31 11.74 -11.28
C LEU A 542 -25.16 12.67 -11.65
N GLU A 543 -23.95 12.20 -11.45
CA GLU A 543 -22.71 12.84 -11.90
C GLU A 543 -22.02 11.95 -12.94
N ASN A 544 -21.49 12.55 -14.00
CA ASN A 544 -20.71 11.86 -15.02
C ASN A 544 -19.26 12.35 -14.97
N ARG A 545 -18.37 11.56 -14.37
CA ARG A 545 -16.93 11.85 -14.30
C ARG A 545 -16.13 11.33 -15.49
N SER A 546 -16.77 10.64 -16.42
CA SER A 546 -16.10 10.16 -17.63
C SER A 546 -15.90 11.27 -18.66
N GLN A 547 -15.04 11.02 -19.65
CA GLN A 547 -14.78 11.97 -20.74
C GLN A 547 -15.88 11.96 -21.82
N VAL A 548 -16.83 11.02 -21.76
CA VAL A 548 -17.89 10.84 -22.74
C VAL A 548 -19.23 11.28 -22.16
N SER A 549 -20.00 12.05 -22.93
CA SER A 549 -21.36 12.47 -22.53
C SER A 549 -22.32 11.30 -22.53
N ALA A 550 -23.14 11.18 -21.48
CA ALA A 550 -24.27 10.26 -21.46
C ALA A 550 -25.52 10.90 -22.04
N LEU A 551 -26.13 10.26 -23.00
CA LEU A 551 -27.36 10.72 -23.62
C LEU A 551 -28.53 9.77 -23.28
N SER A 552 -29.73 10.32 -23.11
CA SER A 552 -30.98 9.54 -22.98
C SER A 552 -30.95 8.51 -21.84
N LEU A 553 -30.62 8.95 -20.62
CA LEU A 553 -30.60 8.08 -19.44
C LEU A 553 -32.00 7.88 -18.86
N GLN A 554 -32.30 6.63 -18.50
CA GLN A 554 -33.49 6.22 -17.76
C GLN A 554 -33.11 5.64 -16.42
N GLY A 555 -33.73 6.10 -15.34
CA GLY A 555 -33.57 5.55 -14.01
C GLY A 555 -34.78 4.72 -13.61
N ASP A 556 -34.52 3.54 -13.03
CA ASP A 556 -35.56 2.68 -12.46
C ASP A 556 -35.21 2.40 -10.98
N LEU A 557 -36.11 2.77 -10.08
CA LEU A 557 -35.93 2.65 -8.63
C LEU A 557 -36.65 1.42 -8.11
N LEU A 558 -35.88 0.41 -7.71
CA LEU A 558 -36.38 -0.86 -7.22
C LEU A 558 -36.29 -0.91 -5.69
N SER A 559 -37.44 -1.06 -5.01
CA SER A 559 -37.45 -1.22 -3.56
C SER A 559 -36.87 -2.57 -3.17
N THR A 560 -36.05 -2.59 -2.10
CA THR A 560 -35.61 -3.84 -1.46
C THR A 560 -36.60 -4.34 -0.42
N HIS A 561 -37.61 -3.52 -0.10
CA HIS A 561 -38.65 -3.81 0.87
C HIS A 561 -39.97 -4.09 0.15
N PRO A 562 -40.45 -5.34 0.13
CA PRO A 562 -41.67 -5.72 -0.62
C PRO A 562 -42.93 -4.95 -0.19
N GLU A 563 -42.95 -4.48 1.06
CA GLU A 563 -44.06 -3.70 1.62
C GLU A 563 -44.07 -2.22 1.20
N VAL A 564 -42.97 -1.71 0.61
CA VAL A 564 -42.83 -0.32 0.17
C VAL A 564 -43.22 -0.22 -1.29
N ASP A 565 -44.24 0.58 -1.59
CA ASP A 565 -44.79 0.76 -2.93
C ASP A 565 -44.07 1.92 -3.65
N THR A 566 -43.44 1.62 -4.79
CA THR A 566 -42.84 2.62 -5.67
C THR A 566 -43.87 3.06 -6.73
N ILE A 567 -44.72 4.05 -6.41
CA ILE A 567 -45.82 4.54 -7.25
C ILE A 567 -45.29 5.05 -8.61
N ARG A 568 -44.15 5.74 -8.62
CA ARG A 568 -43.36 6.04 -9.81
C ARG A 568 -41.97 5.51 -9.64
N SER A 569 -41.67 4.38 -10.26
CA SER A 569 -40.35 3.74 -10.21
C SER A 569 -39.43 4.18 -11.34
N GLN A 570 -39.95 4.83 -12.40
CA GLN A 570 -39.16 5.19 -13.59
C GLN A 570 -39.16 6.70 -13.83
N VAL A 571 -37.97 7.23 -14.13
CA VAL A 571 -37.73 8.65 -14.44
C VAL A 571 -36.68 8.77 -15.53
N SER A 572 -36.72 9.87 -16.29
CA SER A 572 -35.65 10.24 -17.22
C SER A 572 -34.70 11.25 -16.60
N PHE A 573 -33.50 11.29 -17.15
CA PHE A 573 -32.52 12.32 -16.85
C PHE A 573 -32.20 13.12 -18.09
N PRO A 574 -31.96 14.43 -17.99
CA PRO A 574 -31.45 15.21 -19.08
C PRO A 574 -30.10 14.67 -19.57
N PRO A 575 -29.66 14.98 -20.79
CA PRO A 575 -28.31 14.64 -21.23
C PRO A 575 -27.26 15.05 -20.17
N LEU A 576 -26.34 14.15 -19.84
CA LEU A 576 -25.35 14.33 -18.83
C LEU A 576 -23.96 14.44 -19.46
N PRO A 577 -23.50 15.66 -19.80
CA PRO A 577 -22.18 15.88 -20.37
C PRO A 577 -21.04 15.38 -19.49
N SER A 578 -19.85 15.24 -20.08
CA SER A 578 -18.61 14.95 -19.35
C SER A 578 -18.40 15.95 -18.20
N ASN A 579 -18.04 15.44 -17.02
CA ASN A 579 -17.74 16.22 -15.82
C ASN A 579 -18.88 17.16 -15.36
N THR A 580 -20.13 16.74 -15.53
CA THR A 580 -21.32 17.48 -15.05
C THR A 580 -22.21 16.60 -14.18
N SER A 581 -23.11 17.27 -13.45
CA SER A 581 -24.15 16.61 -12.65
C SER A 581 -25.52 17.14 -13.07
N HIS A 582 -26.50 16.22 -13.22
CA HIS A 582 -27.88 16.60 -13.49
C HIS A 582 -28.84 15.81 -12.60
N THR A 583 -29.91 16.48 -12.19
CA THR A 583 -31.00 15.89 -11.41
C THR A 583 -32.07 15.33 -12.33
N SER A 584 -32.76 14.28 -11.91
CA SER A 584 -33.87 13.66 -12.66
C SER A 584 -34.95 14.68 -13.06
N ASP A 585 -35.49 14.56 -14.27
CA ASP A 585 -36.52 15.46 -14.80
C ASP A 585 -37.78 15.45 -13.92
N GLN A 586 -38.11 14.27 -13.39
CA GLN A 586 -39.24 14.06 -12.50
C GLN A 586 -38.79 13.30 -11.27
N PRO A 587 -39.50 13.45 -10.12
CA PRO A 587 -39.20 12.67 -8.93
C PRO A 587 -39.67 11.22 -9.06
N PHE A 588 -38.98 10.29 -8.44
CA PHE A 588 -39.55 9.01 -8.01
C PHE A 588 -40.62 9.27 -6.94
N VAL A 589 -41.66 8.46 -6.88
CA VAL A 589 -42.73 8.60 -5.88
C VAL A 589 -42.84 7.29 -5.10
N ILE A 590 -42.72 7.38 -3.80
CA ILE A 590 -42.61 6.24 -2.90
C ILE A 590 -43.69 6.35 -1.83
N ARG A 591 -44.47 5.28 -1.61
CA ARG A 591 -45.40 5.16 -0.50
C ARG A 591 -44.82 4.28 0.59
N ILE A 592 -44.70 4.82 1.79
CA ILE A 592 -44.19 4.13 2.96
C ILE A 592 -45.37 3.64 3.76
N PRO A 593 -45.55 2.32 4.03
CA PRO A 593 -46.66 1.85 4.86
C PRO A 593 -46.54 2.38 6.29
N ALA A 594 -47.67 2.69 6.92
CA ALA A 594 -47.69 3.10 8.32
C ALA A 594 -47.17 2.01 9.30
N SER A 595 -47.16 0.75 8.84
CA SER A 595 -46.62 -0.38 9.57
C SER A 595 -45.11 -0.59 9.39
N PHE A 596 -44.43 0.26 8.59
CA PHE A 596 -43.00 0.11 8.33
C PHE A 596 -42.19 0.39 9.60
N PHE A 597 -41.32 -0.54 10.00
CA PHE A 597 -40.65 -0.51 11.31
C PHE A 597 -39.13 -0.38 11.26
N ARG A 598 -38.55 -0.32 10.06
CA ARG A 598 -37.09 -0.21 9.91
C ARG A 598 -36.63 1.25 9.95
N HIS A 599 -35.35 1.49 10.24
CA HIS A 599 -34.78 2.83 10.31
C HIS A 599 -34.40 3.41 8.95
N HIS A 600 -34.24 2.55 7.94
CA HIS A 600 -33.85 2.96 6.59
C HIS A 600 -34.73 2.32 5.53
N LEU A 601 -35.01 3.09 4.50
CA LEU A 601 -35.49 2.60 3.21
C LEU A 601 -34.29 2.44 2.31
N VAL A 602 -34.15 1.27 1.69
CA VAL A 602 -33.05 0.98 0.77
C VAL A 602 -33.64 0.66 -0.60
N PHE A 603 -33.14 1.32 -1.63
CA PHE A 603 -33.54 1.12 -3.01
C PHE A 603 -32.33 0.84 -3.88
N ARG A 604 -32.53 0.03 -4.91
CA ARG A 604 -31.60 -0.13 -5.99
C ARG A 604 -31.99 0.81 -7.13
N LEU A 605 -31.14 1.77 -7.45
CA LEU A 605 -31.27 2.62 -8.61
C LEU A 605 -30.59 1.91 -9.79
N LYS A 606 -31.38 1.52 -10.80
CA LYS A 606 -30.88 1.04 -12.08
C LYS A 606 -30.88 2.23 -13.04
N VAL A 607 -29.77 2.51 -13.68
CA VAL A 607 -29.66 3.54 -14.72
C VAL A 607 -29.32 2.87 -16.04
N GLU A 608 -30.15 3.07 -17.04
CA GLU A 608 -29.95 2.55 -18.39
C GLU A 608 -29.67 3.70 -19.37
N GLY A 609 -28.74 3.48 -20.26
CA GLY A 609 -28.37 4.40 -21.33
C GLY A 609 -28.26 3.70 -22.67
N PRO A 610 -27.88 4.43 -23.73
CA PRO A 610 -27.60 3.86 -25.04
C PRO A 610 -26.45 2.84 -24.97
N ASP A 611 -26.28 2.03 -26.00
CA ASP A 611 -25.20 1.05 -26.16
C ASP A 611 -25.14 -0.03 -25.06
N SER A 612 -26.31 -0.42 -24.52
CA SER A 612 -26.46 -1.43 -23.47
C SER A 612 -25.82 -1.02 -22.11
N LEU A 613 -25.58 0.27 -21.91
CA LEU A 613 -25.15 0.79 -20.61
C LEU A 613 -26.22 0.48 -19.56
N THR A 614 -25.87 -0.32 -18.56
CA THR A 614 -26.73 -0.60 -17.41
C THR A 614 -25.89 -0.49 -16.14
N LEU A 615 -26.25 0.46 -15.30
CA LEU A 615 -25.56 0.74 -14.04
C LEU A 615 -26.52 0.52 -12.88
N TYR A 616 -25.95 0.21 -11.74
CA TYR A 616 -26.70 0.07 -10.51
C TYR A 616 -26.02 0.86 -9.40
N ASP A 617 -26.85 1.54 -8.62
CA ASP A 617 -26.41 2.27 -7.44
C ASP A 617 -27.39 2.02 -6.28
N THR A 618 -27.01 2.38 -5.05
CA THR A 618 -27.85 2.19 -3.87
C THR A 618 -28.28 3.52 -3.29
N LEU A 619 -29.58 3.71 -3.10
CA LEU A 619 -30.16 4.88 -2.48
C LEU A 619 -30.71 4.49 -1.11
N ARG A 620 -30.24 5.19 -0.06
CA ARG A 620 -30.65 4.94 1.32
C ARG A 620 -31.30 6.20 1.92
N ILE A 621 -32.54 6.09 2.36
CA ILE A 621 -33.30 7.15 3.01
C ILE A 621 -33.48 6.78 4.49
N THR A 622 -33.07 7.67 5.39
CA THR A 622 -33.24 7.48 6.84
C THR A 622 -34.65 7.91 7.25
N LEU A 623 -35.33 7.08 8.05
CA LEU A 623 -36.65 7.42 8.64
C LEU A 623 -36.49 7.97 10.05
N SER A 624 -37.25 8.99 10.33
CA SER A 624 -37.53 9.49 11.67
C SER A 624 -38.70 8.72 12.30
N ARG A 625 -38.68 8.55 13.61
CA ARG A 625 -39.72 7.89 14.41
C ARG A 625 -40.26 8.85 15.46
#